data_94ee504d293f268de43677d48b45c5e6
#
_entry.id   94ee504d293f268de43677d48b45c5e6
#
_cell.length_a   1.000
_cell.length_b   1.000
_cell.length_c   1.000
_cell.angle_alpha   90.00
_cell.angle_beta   90.00
_cell.angle_gamma   90.00
#
_symmetry.space_group_name_H-M   'P 1'
#
loop_
_entity.id
_entity.type
_entity.pdbx_description
1 polymer ?
#
loop_
_entity_poly.entity_id
_entity_poly.type
_entity_poly.pdbx_seq_one_letter_code
_entity_poly.pdbx_strand_id
1 'polypeptide(L)'
;MKIDLYSIAHTLKDKLPFIWDAIEKVNEWLFVLRYGKKVKNIVVTCVPEGYGLVALKDVETARMVKFFEHQPADAYTFFKPHGFDERSIKRLQKNKSYLAYLLIDKANGQIAGYCFNRCFFQGKGFRGRMVDIDNRGKGLGTAMNKILNEVGFGIGLRLFESVSKDNVASRVSLDCGITSMVTSFQMKKSITKRCFRIV
;
A
#
# COMPACT_ATOMS: atom_id res chain seq x y z
N MET A 1 -14.24 0.88 31.77
CA MET A 1 -13.43 -0.19 31.17
C MET A 1 -13.28 0.12 29.69
N LYS A 2 -12.14 0.67 29.25
CA LYS A 2 -11.88 0.90 27.81
C LYS A 2 -11.59 -0.45 27.18
N ILE A 3 -12.51 -0.94 26.37
CA ILE A 3 -12.29 -2.16 25.58
C ILE A 3 -11.19 -1.83 24.56
N ASP A 4 -10.04 -2.46 24.68
CA ASP A 4 -8.95 -2.32 23.73
C ASP A 4 -9.29 -3.11 22.45
N LEU A 5 -9.94 -2.41 21.52
CA LEU A 5 -10.31 -2.95 20.21
C LEU A 5 -9.13 -3.50 19.42
N TYR A 6 -7.92 -3.01 19.68
CA TYR A 6 -6.71 -3.49 19.04
C TYR A 6 -6.32 -4.89 19.55
N SER A 7 -6.36 -5.10 20.87
CA SER A 7 -6.10 -6.39 21.49
C SER A 7 -7.14 -7.45 21.08
N ILE A 8 -8.43 -7.06 20.99
CA ILE A 8 -9.49 -7.94 20.49
C ILE A 8 -9.25 -8.34 19.03
N ALA A 9 -8.86 -7.41 18.17
CA ALA A 9 -8.60 -7.68 16.76
C ALA A 9 -7.43 -8.66 16.58
N HIS A 10 -6.34 -8.53 17.37
CA HIS A 10 -5.24 -9.47 17.37
C HIS A 10 -5.65 -10.86 17.88
N THR A 11 -6.37 -10.92 18.97
CA THR A 11 -6.87 -12.19 19.54
C THR A 11 -7.81 -12.93 18.59
N LEU A 12 -8.68 -12.20 17.89
CA LEU A 12 -9.57 -12.74 16.85
C LEU A 12 -8.79 -13.29 15.65
N LYS A 13 -7.77 -12.58 15.21
CA LYS A 13 -6.92 -13.00 14.08
C LYS A 13 -6.18 -14.31 14.41
N ASP A 14 -5.67 -14.44 15.62
CA ASP A 14 -4.81 -15.57 16.02
C ASP A 14 -5.62 -16.80 16.47
N LYS A 15 -6.74 -16.58 17.17
CA LYS A 15 -7.56 -17.68 17.73
C LYS A 15 -8.72 -18.13 16.84
N LEU A 16 -9.24 -17.24 15.96
CA LEU A 16 -10.39 -17.52 15.12
C LEU A 16 -10.16 -17.03 13.68
N PRO A 17 -9.19 -17.61 12.95
CA PRO A 17 -8.79 -17.13 11.61
C PRO A 17 -9.95 -17.14 10.60
N PHE A 18 -10.90 -18.07 10.74
CA PHE A 18 -12.09 -18.14 9.87
C PHE A 18 -13.02 -16.92 10.02
N ILE A 19 -13.16 -16.39 11.25
CA ILE A 19 -13.95 -15.16 11.48
C ILE A 19 -13.24 -13.95 10.86
N TRP A 20 -11.92 -13.91 10.98
CA TRP A 20 -11.14 -12.86 10.35
C TRP A 20 -11.27 -12.90 8.82
N ASP A 21 -11.20 -14.09 8.22
CA ASP A 21 -11.40 -14.29 6.79
C ASP A 21 -12.80 -13.86 6.33
N ALA A 22 -13.82 -14.16 7.10
CA ALA A 22 -15.20 -13.74 6.83
C ALA A 22 -15.32 -12.21 6.88
N ILE A 23 -14.75 -11.54 7.89
CA ILE A 23 -14.72 -10.08 8.00
C ILE A 23 -14.00 -9.44 6.81
N GLU A 24 -12.87 -10.00 6.37
CA GLU A 24 -12.16 -9.52 5.18
C GLU A 24 -13.00 -9.68 3.91
N LYS A 25 -13.72 -10.79 3.75
CA LYS A 25 -14.62 -11.03 2.62
C LYS A 25 -15.81 -10.07 2.59
N VAL A 26 -16.43 -9.82 3.75
CA VAL A 26 -17.49 -8.82 3.87
C VAL A 26 -16.97 -7.42 3.52
N ASN A 27 -15.80 -7.04 4.05
CA ASN A 27 -15.15 -5.78 3.70
C ASN A 27 -14.89 -5.67 2.19
N GLU A 28 -14.34 -6.72 1.57
CA GLU A 28 -14.06 -6.77 0.14
C GLU A 28 -15.33 -6.57 -0.69
N TRP A 29 -16.40 -7.27 -0.35
CA TRP A 29 -17.69 -7.15 -1.03
C TRP A 29 -18.27 -5.74 -0.94
N LEU A 30 -18.34 -5.17 0.27
CA LEU A 30 -18.82 -3.80 0.50
C LEU A 30 -17.93 -2.76 -0.18
N PHE A 31 -16.61 -2.98 -0.18
CA PHE A 31 -15.67 -2.10 -0.87
C PHE A 31 -15.91 -2.10 -2.38
N VAL A 32 -16.09 -3.26 -2.99
CA VAL A 32 -16.37 -3.38 -4.44
C VAL A 32 -17.69 -2.71 -4.79
N LEU A 33 -18.74 -2.89 -3.98
CA LEU A 33 -20.03 -2.23 -4.17
C LEU A 33 -19.88 -0.69 -4.19
N ARG A 34 -19.12 -0.14 -3.26
CA ARG A 34 -18.99 1.30 -3.07
C ARG A 34 -17.96 1.95 -4.00
N TYR A 35 -16.84 1.29 -4.24
CA TYR A 35 -15.68 1.87 -4.92
C TYR A 35 -15.30 1.17 -6.22
N GLY A 36 -15.86 0.00 -6.54
CA GLY A 36 -15.44 -0.82 -7.67
C GLY A 36 -15.46 -0.11 -9.01
N LYS A 37 -16.50 0.72 -9.29
CA LYS A 37 -16.57 1.55 -10.50
C LYS A 37 -15.45 2.58 -10.56
N LYS A 38 -15.13 3.23 -9.43
CA LYS A 38 -14.05 4.22 -9.35
C LYS A 38 -12.67 3.57 -9.54
N VAL A 39 -12.46 2.39 -8.93
CA VAL A 39 -11.21 1.63 -9.06
C VAL A 39 -10.95 1.23 -10.52
N LYS A 40 -11.98 0.83 -11.26
CA LYS A 40 -11.84 0.46 -12.69
C LYS A 40 -11.44 1.64 -13.58
N ASN A 41 -11.86 2.84 -13.20
CA ASN A 41 -11.66 4.05 -14.01
C ASN A 41 -10.45 4.90 -13.54
N ILE A 42 -9.65 4.37 -12.61
CA ILE A 42 -8.51 5.13 -12.10
C ILE A 42 -7.39 5.13 -13.13
N VAL A 43 -6.84 6.29 -13.38
CA VAL A 43 -5.65 6.49 -14.21
C VAL A 43 -4.55 7.01 -13.30
N VAL A 44 -3.39 6.36 -13.33
CA VAL A 44 -2.21 6.78 -12.58
C VAL A 44 -1.25 7.48 -13.54
N THR A 45 -0.94 8.74 -13.26
CA THR A 45 -0.12 9.59 -14.13
C THR A 45 1.29 9.84 -13.59
N CYS A 46 1.50 9.66 -12.29
CA CYS A 46 2.76 10.00 -11.61
C CYS A 46 3.80 8.85 -11.61
N VAL A 47 3.77 7.97 -12.62
CA VAL A 47 4.77 6.91 -12.76
C VAL A 47 6.10 7.53 -13.21
N PRO A 48 7.23 7.26 -12.51
CA PRO A 48 8.52 7.84 -12.88
C PRO A 48 8.99 7.33 -14.24
N GLU A 49 9.72 8.19 -14.96
CA GLU A 49 10.33 7.85 -16.24
C GLU A 49 11.26 6.63 -16.10
N GLY A 50 11.33 5.79 -17.11
CA GLY A 50 12.10 4.54 -17.08
C GLY A 50 11.42 3.38 -16.35
N TYR A 51 10.27 3.61 -15.69
CA TYR A 51 9.52 2.57 -14.97
C TYR A 51 8.15 2.33 -15.58
N GLY A 52 7.66 1.10 -15.41
CA GLY A 52 6.26 0.71 -15.69
C GLY A 52 5.52 0.47 -14.39
N LEU A 53 4.21 0.70 -14.37
CA LEU A 53 3.34 0.36 -13.23
C LEU A 53 2.48 -0.84 -13.60
N VAL A 54 2.57 -1.92 -12.81
CA VAL A 54 1.79 -3.15 -13.01
C VAL A 54 1.02 -3.46 -11.73
N ALA A 55 -0.25 -3.85 -11.86
CA ALA A 55 -1.02 -4.26 -10.69
C ALA A 55 -0.54 -5.64 -10.20
N LEU A 56 -0.50 -5.84 -8.88
CA LEU A 56 -0.07 -7.11 -8.26
C LEU A 56 -0.83 -8.32 -8.81
N LYS A 57 -2.12 -8.17 -9.11
CA LYS A 57 -2.97 -9.24 -9.66
C LYS A 57 -2.53 -9.75 -11.04
N ASP A 58 -1.78 -8.94 -11.78
CA ASP A 58 -1.35 -9.19 -13.16
C ASP A 58 0.10 -9.70 -13.24
N VAL A 59 0.73 -9.96 -12.09
CA VAL A 59 2.12 -10.45 -11.98
C VAL A 59 2.12 -11.89 -11.50
N GLU A 60 3.05 -12.70 -12.02
CA GLU A 60 3.24 -14.08 -11.54
C GLU A 60 3.60 -14.09 -10.05
N THR A 61 2.93 -14.96 -9.29
CA THR A 61 3.15 -15.10 -7.85
C THR A 61 4.60 -15.45 -7.52
N ALA A 62 5.20 -16.36 -8.29
CA ALA A 62 6.59 -16.78 -8.09
C ALA A 62 7.59 -15.63 -8.24
N ARG A 63 7.31 -14.72 -9.19
CA ARG A 63 8.14 -13.52 -9.39
C ARG A 63 8.07 -12.58 -8.18
N MET A 64 6.90 -12.47 -7.57
CA MET A 64 6.70 -11.65 -6.37
C MET A 64 7.37 -12.26 -5.13
N VAL A 65 7.32 -13.59 -4.99
CA VAL A 65 8.02 -14.32 -3.91
C VAL A 65 9.52 -14.09 -4.04
N LYS A 66 10.11 -14.26 -5.22
CA LYS A 66 11.53 -13.98 -5.48
C LYS A 66 11.93 -12.54 -5.16
N PHE A 67 11.06 -11.56 -5.47
CA PHE A 67 11.30 -10.17 -5.10
C PHE A 67 11.47 -10.02 -3.58
N PHE A 68 10.60 -10.66 -2.79
CA PHE A 68 10.71 -10.60 -1.34
C PHE A 68 11.93 -11.40 -0.81
N GLU A 69 12.23 -12.57 -1.36
CA GLU A 69 13.40 -13.37 -0.97
C GLU A 69 14.72 -12.64 -1.24
N HIS A 70 14.77 -11.80 -2.26
CA HIS A 70 15.94 -10.98 -2.60
C HIS A 70 16.22 -9.87 -1.58
N GLN A 71 15.22 -9.44 -0.81
CA GLN A 71 15.40 -8.36 0.14
C GLN A 71 16.19 -8.81 1.37
N PRO A 72 17.11 -7.98 1.88
CA PRO A 72 17.88 -8.31 3.08
C PRO A 72 16.97 -8.35 4.33
N ALA A 73 17.38 -9.09 5.35
CA ALA A 73 16.59 -9.31 6.57
C ALA A 73 16.19 -8.02 7.28
N ASP A 74 17.03 -6.99 7.25
CA ASP A 74 16.77 -5.67 7.84
C ASP A 74 15.63 -4.92 7.15
N ALA A 75 15.36 -5.18 5.87
CA ALA A 75 14.22 -4.62 5.15
C ALA A 75 12.87 -4.94 5.83
N TYR A 76 12.84 -6.06 6.55
CA TYR A 76 11.65 -6.55 7.26
C TYR A 76 11.53 -6.03 8.70
N THR A 77 12.49 -5.27 9.21
CA THR A 77 12.43 -4.70 10.56
C THR A 77 11.18 -3.83 10.75
N PHE A 78 10.85 -3.02 9.75
CA PHE A 78 9.72 -2.09 9.77
C PHE A 78 8.61 -2.44 8.78
N PHE A 79 8.77 -3.49 7.97
CA PHE A 79 7.83 -3.83 6.91
C PHE A 79 7.35 -5.28 7.02
N LYS A 80 6.26 -5.49 7.76
CA LYS A 80 5.59 -6.80 7.91
C LYS A 80 4.07 -6.67 7.71
N PRO A 81 3.59 -6.18 6.55
CA PRO A 81 2.17 -5.93 6.35
C PRO A 81 1.35 -7.23 6.15
N HIS A 82 2.00 -8.29 5.68
CA HIS A 82 1.41 -9.58 5.33
C HIS A 82 2.49 -10.67 5.27
N GLY A 83 2.10 -11.93 5.06
CA GLY A 83 3.04 -13.01 4.72
C GLY A 83 3.61 -12.83 3.31
N PHE A 84 4.85 -13.28 3.11
CA PHE A 84 5.58 -13.14 1.84
C PHE A 84 5.66 -14.46 1.06
N ASP A 85 5.05 -15.50 1.58
CA ASP A 85 4.93 -16.80 0.95
C ASP A 85 3.92 -16.81 -0.21
N GLU A 86 4.00 -17.82 -1.05
CA GLU A 86 3.17 -17.97 -2.24
C GLU A 86 1.66 -17.94 -1.94
N ARG A 87 1.24 -18.60 -0.85
CA ARG A 87 -0.17 -18.65 -0.44
C ARG A 87 -0.68 -17.27 -0.05
N SER A 88 0.12 -16.52 0.72
CA SER A 88 -0.19 -15.16 1.15
C SER A 88 -0.30 -14.21 -0.04
N ILE A 89 0.64 -14.27 -0.99
CA ILE A 89 0.61 -13.44 -2.19
C ILE A 89 -0.58 -13.77 -3.08
N LYS A 90 -0.88 -15.05 -3.34
CA LYS A 90 -2.09 -15.46 -4.09
C LYS A 90 -3.38 -14.94 -3.46
N ARG A 91 -3.46 -14.92 -2.12
CA ARG A 91 -4.60 -14.37 -1.39
C ARG A 91 -4.74 -12.86 -1.64
N LEU A 92 -3.64 -12.10 -1.59
CA LEU A 92 -3.64 -10.66 -1.85
C LEU A 92 -4.00 -10.34 -3.30
N GLN A 93 -3.52 -11.10 -4.27
CA GLN A 93 -3.84 -10.95 -5.70
C GLN A 93 -5.34 -11.09 -5.98
N LYS A 94 -6.03 -11.95 -5.22
CA LYS A 94 -7.48 -12.18 -5.33
C LYS A 94 -8.32 -11.13 -4.60
N ASN A 95 -7.74 -10.39 -3.65
CA ASN A 95 -8.47 -9.45 -2.80
C ASN A 95 -8.67 -8.11 -3.51
N LYS A 96 -9.88 -7.81 -3.94
CA LYS A 96 -10.25 -6.57 -4.67
C LYS A 96 -10.20 -5.30 -3.82
N SER A 97 -10.13 -5.42 -2.48
CA SER A 97 -9.91 -4.28 -1.57
C SER A 97 -8.43 -4.03 -1.26
N TYR A 98 -7.53 -4.82 -1.85
CA TYR A 98 -6.09 -4.69 -1.72
C TYR A 98 -5.49 -4.17 -3.03
N LEU A 99 -5.42 -2.84 -3.16
CA LEU A 99 -4.92 -2.17 -4.36
C LEU A 99 -3.39 -2.08 -4.29
N ALA A 100 -2.72 -3.04 -4.91
CA ALA A 100 -1.26 -3.15 -4.87
C ALA A 100 -0.66 -3.08 -6.26
N TYR A 101 0.50 -2.44 -6.33
CA TYR A 101 1.22 -2.15 -7.57
C TYR A 101 2.71 -2.42 -7.43
N LEU A 102 3.32 -2.71 -8.56
CA LEU A 102 4.75 -2.89 -8.70
C LEU A 102 5.30 -1.86 -9.68
N LEU A 103 6.42 -1.27 -9.32
CA LEU A 103 7.25 -0.53 -10.27
C LEU A 103 8.18 -1.53 -10.94
N ILE A 104 8.10 -1.63 -12.26
CA ILE A 104 8.97 -2.47 -13.08
C ILE A 104 9.97 -1.57 -13.79
N ASP A 105 11.25 -1.81 -13.60
CA ASP A 105 12.31 -1.16 -14.37
C ASP A 105 12.24 -1.62 -15.83
N LYS A 106 12.03 -0.69 -16.75
CA LYS A 106 11.90 -0.99 -18.19
C LYS A 106 13.20 -1.44 -18.83
N ALA A 107 14.35 -1.10 -18.25
CA ALA A 107 15.65 -1.44 -18.80
C ALA A 107 15.96 -2.93 -18.66
N ASN A 108 15.56 -3.54 -17.55
CA ASN A 108 15.89 -4.94 -17.24
C ASN A 108 14.67 -5.81 -16.93
N GLY A 109 13.46 -5.20 -16.85
CA GLY A 109 12.23 -5.88 -16.52
C GLY A 109 12.11 -6.32 -15.06
N GLN A 110 13.01 -5.91 -14.16
CA GLN A 110 12.98 -6.32 -12.76
C GLN A 110 11.98 -5.49 -11.92
N ILE A 111 11.54 -6.05 -10.79
CA ILE A 111 10.70 -5.33 -9.85
C ILE A 111 11.58 -4.38 -9.04
N ALA A 112 11.41 -3.07 -9.22
CA ALA A 112 12.15 -2.03 -8.52
C ALA A 112 11.47 -1.58 -7.22
N GLY A 113 10.18 -1.89 -7.05
CA GLY A 113 9.45 -1.56 -5.84
C GLY A 113 8.03 -2.13 -5.81
N TYR A 114 7.51 -2.27 -4.60
CA TYR A 114 6.18 -2.75 -4.29
C TYR A 114 5.46 -1.77 -3.39
N CYS A 115 4.21 -1.45 -3.70
CA CYS A 115 3.40 -0.56 -2.87
C CYS A 115 1.93 -0.95 -2.91
N PHE A 116 1.19 -0.61 -1.85
CA PHE A 116 -0.22 -0.97 -1.73
C PHE A 116 -1.03 0.02 -0.89
N ASN A 117 -2.34 0.05 -1.17
CA ASN A 117 -3.39 0.56 -0.29
C ASN A 117 -4.29 -0.60 0.13
N ARG A 118 -4.30 -0.98 1.41
CA ARG A 118 -5.30 -1.89 1.99
C ARG A 118 -6.54 -1.08 2.32
N CYS A 119 -7.60 -1.29 1.56
CA CYS A 119 -8.78 -0.44 1.55
C CYS A 119 -9.93 -1.03 2.36
N PHE A 120 -10.69 -0.15 2.99
CA PHE A 120 -11.87 -0.50 3.78
C PHE A 120 -13.10 0.22 3.23
N PHE A 121 -14.25 -0.45 3.26
CA PHE A 121 -15.50 0.09 2.76
C PHE A 121 -15.94 1.40 3.45
N GLN A 122 -15.48 1.66 4.69
CA GLN A 122 -15.72 2.92 5.41
C GLN A 122 -14.93 4.13 4.83
N GLY A 123 -14.17 3.93 3.75
CA GLY A 123 -13.40 5.01 3.12
C GLY A 123 -12.03 5.26 3.74
N LYS A 124 -11.46 4.25 4.38
CA LYS A 124 -10.10 4.29 4.90
C LYS A 124 -9.19 3.42 4.04
N GLY A 125 -7.94 3.85 3.83
CA GLY A 125 -6.89 3.06 3.21
C GLY A 125 -5.63 3.10 4.06
N PHE A 126 -5.09 1.94 4.39
CA PHE A 126 -3.77 1.81 5.03
C PHE A 126 -2.75 1.43 3.99
N ARG A 127 -1.67 2.17 3.92
CA ARG A 127 -0.68 2.02 2.87
C ARG A 127 0.67 1.52 3.38
N GLY A 128 1.40 0.87 2.49
CA GLY A 128 2.77 0.48 2.70
C GLY A 128 3.52 0.40 1.39
N ARG A 129 4.85 0.45 1.48
CA ARG A 129 5.74 0.36 0.32
C ARG A 129 7.08 -0.25 0.70
N MET A 130 7.71 -0.90 -0.26
CA MET A 130 9.07 -1.42 -0.19
C MET A 130 9.79 -1.10 -1.49
N VAL A 131 10.96 -0.48 -1.40
CA VAL A 131 11.87 -0.29 -2.53
C VAL A 131 12.84 -1.45 -2.53
N ASP A 132 13.06 -2.03 -3.70
CA ASP A 132 14.07 -3.06 -3.90
C ASP A 132 15.45 -2.58 -3.45
N ILE A 133 16.25 -3.48 -2.86
CA ILE A 133 17.56 -3.12 -2.28
C ILE A 133 18.48 -2.45 -3.30
N ASP A 134 18.51 -2.95 -4.54
CA ASP A 134 19.38 -2.45 -5.61
C ASP A 134 18.86 -1.14 -6.24
N ASN A 135 17.64 -0.75 -5.87
CA ASN A 135 16.95 0.44 -6.39
C ASN A 135 16.76 1.54 -5.35
N ARG A 136 17.35 1.39 -4.16
CA ARG A 136 17.31 2.44 -3.11
C ARG A 136 18.05 3.70 -3.55
N GLY A 137 17.72 4.83 -2.96
CA GLY A 137 18.35 6.13 -3.27
C GLY A 137 17.87 6.81 -4.56
N LYS A 138 17.10 6.13 -5.41
CA LYS A 138 16.60 6.64 -6.71
C LYS A 138 15.26 7.42 -6.61
N GLY A 139 14.81 7.78 -5.42
CA GLY A 139 13.54 8.51 -5.22
C GLY A 139 12.26 7.66 -5.39
N LEU A 140 12.36 6.34 -5.58
CA LEU A 140 11.22 5.46 -5.85
C LEU A 140 10.24 5.40 -4.67
N GLY A 141 10.71 5.52 -3.43
CA GLY A 141 9.83 5.59 -2.26
C GLY A 141 8.86 6.78 -2.32
N THR A 142 9.35 7.94 -2.74
CA THR A 142 8.55 9.16 -2.95
C THR A 142 7.61 8.99 -4.14
N ALA A 143 8.07 8.40 -5.26
CA ALA A 143 7.23 8.13 -6.42
C ALA A 143 6.07 7.18 -6.06
N MET A 144 6.33 6.09 -5.34
CA MET A 144 5.30 5.17 -4.87
C MET A 144 4.30 5.85 -3.92
N ASN A 145 4.73 6.79 -3.08
CA ASN A 145 3.80 7.59 -2.28
C ASN A 145 2.84 8.40 -3.14
N LYS A 146 3.35 9.05 -4.20
CA LYS A 146 2.51 9.82 -5.14
C LYS A 146 1.49 8.89 -5.83
N ILE A 147 1.92 7.73 -6.30
CA ILE A 147 1.05 6.71 -6.90
C ILE A 147 -0.05 6.29 -5.93
N LEU A 148 0.30 5.92 -4.69
CA LEU A 148 -0.67 5.51 -3.68
C LEU A 148 -1.66 6.62 -3.31
N ASN A 149 -1.19 7.87 -3.30
CA ASN A 149 -2.02 9.05 -3.07
C ASN A 149 -3.00 9.26 -4.24
N GLU A 150 -2.51 9.21 -5.48
CA GLU A 150 -3.34 9.39 -6.68
C GLU A 150 -4.43 8.31 -6.73
N VAL A 151 -4.08 7.05 -6.50
CA VAL A 151 -5.03 5.94 -6.40
C VAL A 151 -6.03 6.14 -5.27
N GLY A 152 -5.57 6.36 -4.05
CA GLY A 152 -6.43 6.39 -2.88
C GLY A 152 -7.35 7.61 -2.86
N PHE A 153 -6.83 8.81 -3.15
CA PHE A 153 -7.65 10.02 -3.19
C PHE A 153 -8.55 10.06 -4.43
N GLY A 154 -8.08 9.53 -5.56
CA GLY A 154 -8.89 9.44 -6.78
C GLY A 154 -10.19 8.67 -6.59
N ILE A 155 -10.19 7.64 -5.75
CA ILE A 155 -11.41 6.90 -5.39
C ILE A 155 -12.13 7.47 -4.15
N GLY A 156 -11.56 8.46 -3.46
CA GLY A 156 -12.16 9.14 -2.31
C GLY A 156 -11.86 8.51 -0.96
N LEU A 157 -10.70 7.84 -0.81
CA LEU A 157 -10.26 7.30 0.48
C LEU A 157 -9.49 8.34 1.30
N ARG A 158 -9.58 8.18 2.62
CA ARG A 158 -8.64 8.77 3.58
C ARG A 158 -7.49 7.79 3.79
N LEU A 159 -6.27 8.23 3.50
CA LEU A 159 -5.09 7.37 3.59
C LEU A 159 -4.39 7.53 4.93
N PHE A 160 -3.91 6.39 5.45
CA PHE A 160 -3.18 6.30 6.70
C PHE A 160 -1.90 5.49 6.48
N GLU A 161 -0.85 5.87 7.15
CA GLU A 161 0.41 5.13 7.19
C GLU A 161 0.96 5.18 8.61
N SER A 162 1.43 4.04 9.12
CA SER A 162 2.17 3.98 10.37
C SER A 162 3.65 3.85 10.04
N VAL A 163 4.45 4.78 10.55
CA VAL A 163 5.91 4.80 10.34
C VAL A 163 6.59 4.89 11.70
N SER A 164 7.51 3.96 11.98
CA SER A 164 8.34 4.04 13.17
C SER A 164 9.19 5.31 13.15
N LYS A 165 9.40 5.89 14.33
CA LYS A 165 10.31 7.05 14.50
C LYS A 165 11.73 6.73 14.06
N ASP A 166 12.13 5.48 14.17
CA ASP A 166 13.47 5.01 13.80
C ASP A 166 13.63 4.75 12.30
N ASN A 167 12.51 4.69 11.54
CA ASN A 167 12.53 4.51 10.09
C ASN A 167 12.70 5.84 9.35
N VAL A 168 13.94 6.36 9.37
CA VAL A 168 14.30 7.66 8.78
C VAL A 168 13.97 7.70 7.28
N ALA A 169 14.29 6.65 6.53
CA ALA A 169 14.05 6.59 5.08
C ALA A 169 12.56 6.74 4.72
N SER A 170 11.68 6.06 5.45
CA SER A 170 10.23 6.20 5.25
C SER A 170 9.72 7.59 5.64
N ARG A 171 10.25 8.19 6.71
CA ARG A 171 9.89 9.54 7.13
C ARG A 171 10.23 10.58 6.07
N VAL A 172 11.47 10.58 5.58
CA VAL A 172 11.93 11.50 4.52
C VAL A 172 11.08 11.38 3.27
N SER A 173 10.79 10.16 2.82
CA SER A 173 9.97 9.95 1.62
C SER A 173 8.50 10.35 1.81
N LEU A 174 7.98 10.33 3.05
CA LEU A 174 6.66 10.84 3.40
C LEU A 174 6.61 12.36 3.27
N ASP A 175 7.54 13.06 3.89
CA ASP A 175 7.59 14.52 3.91
C ASP A 175 7.71 15.09 2.48
N CYS A 176 8.55 14.51 1.64
CA CYS A 176 8.64 14.86 0.21
C CYS A 176 7.32 14.60 -0.55
N GLY A 177 6.63 13.53 -0.24
CA GLY A 177 5.34 13.19 -0.85
C GLY A 177 4.21 14.15 -0.47
N ILE A 178 4.21 14.64 0.78
CA ILE A 178 3.21 15.59 1.29
C ILE A 178 3.43 16.99 0.68
N THR A 179 4.66 17.47 0.67
CA THR A 179 5.01 18.81 0.16
C THR A 179 4.57 18.96 -1.30
N SER A 180 4.79 17.93 -2.13
CA SER A 180 4.38 17.98 -3.55
C SER A 180 2.85 17.96 -3.73
N MET A 181 2.09 17.43 -2.78
CA MET A 181 0.63 17.45 -2.82
C MET A 181 0.03 18.78 -2.36
N VAL A 182 0.59 19.39 -1.33
CA VAL A 182 0.14 20.70 -0.87
C VAL A 182 0.24 21.73 -2.00
N THR A 183 1.29 21.66 -2.82
CA THR A 183 1.48 22.57 -3.96
C THR A 183 0.45 22.32 -5.09
N SER A 184 0.03 21.07 -5.34
CA SER A 184 -0.97 20.76 -6.37
C SER A 184 -2.42 20.88 -5.88
N PHE A 185 -2.67 20.84 -4.57
CA PHE A 185 -4.01 20.89 -3.96
C PHE A 185 -4.42 22.27 -3.45
N GLN A 186 -3.53 23.24 -3.37
CA GLN A 186 -3.91 24.62 -3.07
C GLN A 186 -4.86 25.23 -4.12
N MET A 187 -5.03 24.58 -5.27
CA MET A 187 -6.05 24.97 -6.27
C MET A 187 -7.44 24.37 -6.01
N LYS A 188 -7.65 23.46 -5.06
CA LYS A 188 -8.98 22.99 -4.64
C LYS A 188 -9.07 22.90 -3.11
N LYS A 189 -9.79 23.87 -2.54
CA LYS A 189 -10.04 24.03 -1.09
C LYS A 189 -10.37 22.73 -0.36
N SER A 190 -9.63 22.51 0.75
CA SER A 190 -10.12 21.80 1.94
C SER A 190 -10.21 20.28 1.90
N ILE A 191 -9.09 19.57 1.83
CA ILE A 191 -9.00 18.24 2.47
C ILE A 191 -7.58 18.14 3.04
N THR A 192 -7.43 18.40 4.33
CA THR A 192 -6.13 18.70 4.87
C THR A 192 -5.88 18.03 6.21
N LYS A 193 -4.64 17.69 6.46
CA LYS A 193 -4.00 17.54 7.79
C LYS A 193 -4.37 16.35 8.68
N ARG A 194 -4.99 15.24 8.23
CA ARG A 194 -5.26 14.09 9.12
C ARG A 194 -4.85 12.73 8.57
N CYS A 195 -3.86 12.65 7.70
CA CYS A 195 -3.56 11.38 7.02
C CYS A 195 -2.37 10.60 7.60
N PHE A 196 -1.61 11.14 8.55
CA PHE A 196 -0.41 10.46 9.02
C PHE A 196 -0.37 10.36 10.54
N ARG A 197 -0.19 9.15 11.05
CA ARG A 197 0.15 8.89 12.45
C ARG A 197 1.57 8.35 12.48
N ILE A 198 2.49 9.11 13.07
CA ILE A 198 3.82 8.63 13.44
C ILE A 198 3.69 7.98 14.82
N VAL A 199 4.06 6.73 14.93
CA VAL A 199 4.03 5.95 16.17
C VAL A 199 5.44 5.81 16.70
#